data_5fd8387e8de9b03f4698c7577125e6a9
#
_entry.id   5fd8387e8de9b03f4698c7577125e6a9
#
_cell.length_a   1.000
_cell.length_b   1.000
_cell.length_c   1.000
_cell.angle_alpha   90.00
_cell.angle_beta   90.00
_cell.angle_gamma   90.00
#
_symmetry.space_group_name_H-M   'P 1'
#
loop_
_entity.id
_entity.type
_entity.pdbx_description
1 polymer ?
#
loop_
_entity_poly.entity_id
_entity_poly.type
_entity_poly.pdbx_seq_one_letter_code
_entity_poly.pdbx_strand_id
1 'polypeptide(L)'
;MKRFSLLILSLILLIPVSAVTIPAGTYHFDNNVTHYSHVKFLYGQQTQGKTVIISLTQQADGLWTFTIPETVTGQSHYFFSDTSLPDGDYPMSVTSVKDDIAGKRGERRTQTFKDQDNTPMIPGATFVPNSTDQYTSGRWVTAVSSTQTLPALHIDTEGGVRITSKETYINATYYLEANGVEGVSDIATASEPLPMLIRGRGNYTWTGFDKKPYRIKLSASAPLAGMEKSKHFVLMAGADDNLAYMRNPLGYELSRRMGLAWTPDCRPVELYLNSKYEGLYFLTENIRVDKDRVNVTEQDDNATGDVTGGWLVEVDNYNTDPHISVNMPDKRQQMWITYHSPEILSAQQETYLQQQFDAIRDAIYTSSTSSTLWETLIDPLAMARLYVVREIMQDEEGFHGSFYLHKERGEDTRWVAGPVWDFGNAFRQSTDAFIWDNPTFECFIIDRLYRFPRFQELVRNVFGDFYRLSLPSLPSFLDSLAATIRPAMSADYARWPSYSSPDIDTKVAELKRLVDKKIAWLAQRWGTDGTLSGIRMPDAGIYTAPSIEGWYTVSGVAIGSQRPTAPGVYVYVCDGERRKVVVR
;
A
#
# COMPACT_ATOMS: atom_id res chain seq x y z
N MET A 1 -19.43 66.96 -39.41
CA MET A 1 -19.04 65.94 -38.43
C MET A 1 -19.67 64.61 -38.87
N LYS A 2 -18.88 63.77 -39.55
CA LYS A 2 -19.33 62.46 -40.06
C LYS A 2 -19.09 61.42 -38.97
N ARG A 3 -20.14 60.70 -38.55
CA ARG A 3 -20.04 59.55 -37.67
C ARG A 3 -19.60 58.33 -38.48
N PHE A 4 -18.45 57.78 -38.19
CA PHE A 4 -18.01 56.46 -38.67
C PHE A 4 -18.58 55.38 -37.73
N SER A 5 -19.51 54.58 -38.23
CA SER A 5 -19.94 53.35 -37.58
C SER A 5 -18.96 52.24 -37.89
N LEU A 6 -18.25 51.76 -36.88
CA LEU A 6 -17.37 50.62 -36.99
C LEU A 6 -18.24 49.33 -36.90
N LEU A 7 -18.42 48.65 -38.00
CA LEU A 7 -19.04 47.31 -38.03
C LEU A 7 -17.96 46.30 -37.62
N ILE A 8 -18.07 45.82 -36.36
CA ILE A 8 -17.25 44.69 -35.89
C ILE A 8 -17.90 43.43 -36.45
N LEU A 9 -17.30 42.88 -37.50
CA LEU A 9 -17.63 41.57 -38.03
C LEU A 9 -17.02 40.53 -37.07
N SER A 10 -17.81 39.98 -36.16
CA SER A 10 -17.40 38.86 -35.33
C SER A 10 -17.25 37.61 -36.19
N LEU A 11 -16.02 37.33 -36.56
CA LEU A 11 -15.62 36.08 -37.19
C LEU A 11 -15.75 34.98 -36.13
N ILE A 12 -16.88 34.29 -36.10
CA ILE A 12 -17.03 33.06 -35.31
C ILE A 12 -16.13 32.05 -36.04
N LEU A 13 -14.96 31.81 -35.52
CA LEU A 13 -14.14 30.66 -35.87
C LEU A 13 -14.96 29.41 -35.49
N LEU A 14 -15.63 28.82 -36.44
CA LEU A 14 -16.11 27.44 -36.37
C LEU A 14 -14.86 26.56 -36.25
N ILE A 15 -14.44 26.23 -35.04
CA ILE A 15 -13.52 25.12 -34.79
C ILE A 15 -14.25 23.89 -35.31
N PRO A 16 -13.76 23.18 -36.33
CA PRO A 16 -14.39 21.95 -36.77
C PRO A 16 -14.32 20.97 -35.57
N VAL A 17 -15.46 20.61 -35.02
CA VAL A 17 -15.55 19.46 -34.12
C VAL A 17 -15.04 18.28 -34.97
N SER A 18 -13.89 17.72 -34.59
CA SER A 18 -13.33 16.59 -35.32
C SER A 18 -14.34 15.43 -35.21
N ALA A 19 -14.83 14.99 -36.35
CA ALA A 19 -15.82 13.93 -36.42
C ALA A 19 -15.21 12.64 -35.88
N VAL A 20 -15.90 12.01 -34.93
CA VAL A 20 -15.51 10.72 -34.37
C VAL A 20 -15.87 9.63 -35.37
N THR A 21 -14.95 8.70 -35.57
CA THR A 21 -15.20 7.44 -36.29
C THR A 21 -15.28 6.31 -35.28
N ILE A 22 -16.35 5.53 -35.34
CA ILE A 22 -16.55 4.35 -34.53
C ILE A 22 -16.34 3.13 -35.44
N PRO A 23 -15.21 2.43 -35.36
CA PRO A 23 -14.93 1.27 -36.20
C PRO A 23 -15.92 0.12 -35.93
N ALA A 24 -16.19 -0.70 -36.96
CA ALA A 24 -16.91 -1.96 -36.77
C ALA A 24 -16.10 -2.90 -35.88
N GLY A 25 -16.78 -3.61 -34.97
CA GLY A 25 -16.12 -4.57 -34.08
C GLY A 25 -16.88 -4.78 -32.77
N THR A 26 -16.36 -5.68 -31.96
CA THR A 26 -16.84 -5.95 -30.62
C THR A 26 -16.02 -5.16 -29.61
N TYR A 27 -16.70 -4.62 -28.61
CA TYR A 27 -16.14 -3.75 -27.58
C TYR A 27 -16.59 -4.22 -26.22
N HIS A 28 -15.75 -3.94 -25.21
CA HIS A 28 -16.03 -4.30 -23.82
C HIS A 28 -16.09 -3.04 -22.95
N PHE A 29 -16.83 -3.15 -21.84
CA PHE A 29 -16.95 -2.11 -20.83
C PHE A 29 -16.74 -2.72 -19.44
N ASP A 30 -15.86 -2.13 -18.65
CA ASP A 30 -15.60 -2.52 -17.26
C ASP A 30 -16.54 -1.76 -16.32
N ASN A 31 -17.56 -2.44 -15.81
CA ASN A 31 -18.55 -1.86 -14.90
C ASN A 31 -18.13 -1.86 -13.43
N ASN A 32 -16.90 -2.25 -13.10
CA ASN A 32 -16.44 -2.38 -11.71
C ASN A 32 -16.31 -1.03 -10.98
N VAL A 33 -16.13 0.06 -11.70
CA VAL A 33 -16.05 1.42 -11.15
C VAL A 33 -17.43 2.07 -11.08
N THR A 34 -18.17 2.00 -12.18
CA THR A 34 -19.46 2.71 -12.34
C THR A 34 -20.62 2.04 -11.66
N HIS A 35 -20.63 0.71 -11.58
CA HIS A 35 -21.72 -0.08 -11.00
C HIS A 35 -23.10 0.21 -11.60
N TYR A 36 -23.14 0.49 -12.90
CA TYR A 36 -24.36 0.74 -13.61
C TYR A 36 -25.28 -0.47 -13.58
N SER A 37 -26.56 -0.22 -13.33
CA SER A 37 -27.61 -1.26 -13.38
C SER A 37 -28.01 -1.59 -14.82
N HIS A 38 -27.96 -0.58 -15.71
CA HIS A 38 -28.33 -0.70 -17.12
C HIS A 38 -27.20 -0.06 -17.95
N VAL A 39 -26.18 -0.83 -18.27
CA VAL A 39 -25.07 -0.30 -19.07
C VAL A 39 -25.50 -0.09 -20.51
N LYS A 40 -25.45 1.15 -20.98
CA LYS A 40 -25.73 1.55 -22.35
C LYS A 40 -24.56 2.27 -22.97
N PHE A 41 -24.36 2.03 -24.27
CA PHE A 41 -23.48 2.81 -25.13
C PHE A 41 -24.32 3.71 -26.03
N LEU A 42 -23.99 5.00 -26.02
CA LEU A 42 -24.69 6.01 -26.81
C LEU A 42 -23.71 6.72 -27.74
N TYR A 43 -24.11 6.95 -28.97
CA TYR A 43 -23.34 7.78 -29.90
C TYR A 43 -24.26 8.59 -30.82
N GLY A 44 -23.76 9.69 -31.34
CA GLY A 44 -24.55 10.56 -32.22
C GLY A 44 -23.90 11.90 -32.51
N GLN A 45 -24.69 12.85 -33.00
CA GLN A 45 -24.27 14.20 -33.36
C GLN A 45 -24.69 15.20 -32.26
N GLN A 46 -23.82 16.19 -32.00
CA GLN A 46 -24.09 17.23 -31.01
C GLN A 46 -25.22 18.16 -31.44
N THR A 47 -25.29 18.45 -32.72
CA THR A 47 -26.28 19.36 -33.31
C THR A 47 -27.09 18.63 -34.37
N GLN A 48 -28.38 18.49 -34.15
CA GLN A 48 -29.34 17.88 -35.08
C GLN A 48 -28.86 16.54 -35.67
N GLY A 49 -29.27 15.47 -35.08
CA GLY A 49 -28.95 14.14 -35.58
C GLY A 49 -29.69 13.07 -34.83
N LYS A 50 -29.47 11.85 -35.23
CA LYS A 50 -29.90 10.70 -34.47
C LYS A 50 -28.92 10.36 -33.40
N THR A 51 -29.41 10.06 -32.20
CA THR A 51 -28.63 9.35 -31.18
C THR A 51 -29.03 7.89 -31.22
N VAL A 52 -28.06 7.02 -31.29
CA VAL A 52 -28.23 5.56 -31.21
C VAL A 52 -27.92 5.11 -29.79
N ILE A 53 -28.80 4.29 -29.23
CA ILE A 53 -28.62 3.66 -27.91
C ILE A 53 -28.49 2.15 -28.10
N ILE A 54 -27.46 1.57 -27.53
CA ILE A 54 -27.15 0.13 -27.57
C ILE A 54 -26.99 -0.40 -26.15
N SER A 55 -27.73 -1.46 -25.81
CA SER A 55 -27.51 -2.21 -24.56
C SER A 55 -26.23 -3.02 -24.63
N LEU A 56 -25.55 -3.12 -23.49
CA LEU A 56 -24.47 -4.07 -23.34
C LEU A 56 -24.99 -5.34 -22.65
N THR A 57 -24.36 -6.47 -22.98
CA THR A 57 -24.68 -7.77 -22.39
C THR A 57 -23.51 -8.18 -21.49
N GLN A 58 -23.81 -8.54 -20.26
CA GLN A 58 -22.79 -9.05 -19.34
C GLN A 58 -22.34 -10.46 -19.77
N GLN A 59 -21.04 -10.65 -19.84
CA GLN A 59 -20.41 -11.93 -20.17
C GLN A 59 -20.07 -12.70 -18.89
N ALA A 60 -19.73 -13.98 -19.05
CA ALA A 60 -19.34 -14.85 -17.93
C ALA A 60 -18.08 -14.35 -17.19
N ASP A 61 -17.18 -13.67 -17.88
CA ASP A 61 -15.98 -13.01 -17.33
C ASP A 61 -16.29 -11.71 -16.58
N GLY A 62 -17.59 -11.32 -16.52
CA GLY A 62 -18.07 -10.12 -15.85
C GLY A 62 -17.89 -8.82 -16.63
N LEU A 63 -17.27 -8.83 -17.81
CA LEU A 63 -17.26 -7.70 -18.73
C LEU A 63 -18.63 -7.49 -19.38
N TRP A 64 -18.94 -6.28 -19.74
CA TRP A 64 -20.11 -5.93 -20.51
C TRP A 64 -19.71 -5.70 -21.98
N THR A 65 -20.41 -6.30 -22.91
CA THR A 65 -20.02 -6.38 -24.32
C THR A 65 -21.10 -5.83 -25.23
N PHE A 66 -20.69 -5.13 -26.30
CA PHE A 66 -21.55 -4.70 -27.41
C PHE A 66 -20.80 -4.80 -28.73
N THR A 67 -21.53 -4.82 -29.83
CA THR A 67 -20.95 -4.89 -31.17
C THR A 67 -21.44 -3.75 -32.05
N ILE A 68 -20.53 -3.10 -32.75
CA ILE A 68 -20.82 -2.17 -33.84
C ILE A 68 -20.69 -2.95 -35.16
N PRO A 69 -21.80 -3.22 -35.87
CA PRO A 69 -21.77 -4.11 -37.02
C PRO A 69 -21.06 -3.51 -38.22
N GLU A 70 -21.13 -2.18 -38.39
CA GLU A 70 -20.53 -1.44 -39.50
C GLU A 70 -19.85 -0.18 -38.98
N THR A 71 -18.73 0.23 -39.62
CA THR A 71 -18.04 1.48 -39.24
C THR A 71 -18.95 2.68 -39.38
N VAL A 72 -19.15 3.42 -38.30
CA VAL A 72 -19.95 4.65 -38.26
C VAL A 72 -19.04 5.86 -38.27
N THR A 73 -19.24 6.76 -39.21
CA THR A 73 -18.46 7.98 -39.38
C THR A 73 -19.28 9.23 -39.11
N GLY A 74 -18.60 10.37 -38.92
CA GLY A 74 -19.26 11.67 -38.78
C GLY A 74 -20.00 11.88 -37.45
N GLN A 75 -19.71 11.10 -36.44
CA GLN A 75 -20.29 11.27 -35.10
C GLN A 75 -19.57 12.39 -34.37
N SER A 76 -20.28 13.14 -33.52
CA SER A 76 -19.65 14.16 -32.69
C SER A 76 -19.20 13.61 -31.34
N HIS A 77 -19.95 12.67 -30.77
CA HIS A 77 -19.69 12.12 -29.43
C HIS A 77 -20.15 10.66 -29.31
N TYR A 78 -19.53 9.95 -28.39
CA TYR A 78 -20.06 8.73 -27.77
C TYR A 78 -19.85 8.79 -26.25
N PHE A 79 -20.64 8.02 -25.49
CA PHE A 79 -20.46 7.88 -24.04
C PHE A 79 -21.16 6.61 -23.51
N PHE A 80 -20.78 6.20 -22.30
CA PHE A 80 -21.47 5.16 -21.55
C PHE A 80 -22.37 5.78 -20.49
N SER A 81 -23.52 5.17 -20.21
CA SER A 81 -24.49 5.68 -19.25
C SER A 81 -25.27 4.58 -18.58
N ASP A 82 -25.72 4.83 -17.34
CA ASP A 82 -26.76 4.03 -16.69
C ASP A 82 -28.14 4.60 -17.04
N THR A 83 -28.84 3.95 -17.91
CA THR A 83 -30.19 4.36 -18.31
C THR A 83 -31.07 3.17 -18.70
N SER A 84 -32.36 3.22 -18.32
CA SER A 84 -33.35 2.25 -18.72
C SER A 84 -34.00 2.54 -20.10
N LEU A 85 -33.52 3.57 -20.83
CA LEU A 85 -34.04 3.85 -22.18
C LEU A 85 -33.84 2.64 -23.09
N PRO A 86 -34.89 2.24 -23.88
CA PRO A 86 -34.75 1.15 -24.82
C PRO A 86 -33.68 1.39 -25.88
N ASP A 87 -33.16 0.32 -26.46
CA ASP A 87 -32.27 0.40 -27.61
C ASP A 87 -33.02 0.97 -28.82
N GLY A 88 -32.36 1.76 -29.62
CA GLY A 88 -32.92 2.34 -30.81
C GLY A 88 -32.35 3.70 -31.22
N ASP A 89 -33.01 4.25 -32.27
CA ASP A 89 -32.66 5.56 -32.83
C ASP A 89 -33.57 6.64 -32.24
N TYR A 90 -32.95 7.65 -31.66
CA TYR A 90 -33.64 8.81 -31.09
C TYR A 90 -33.40 10.03 -31.99
N PRO A 91 -34.48 10.74 -32.44
CA PRO A 91 -34.38 11.89 -33.34
C PRO A 91 -33.99 13.17 -32.59
N MET A 92 -32.94 13.09 -31.78
CA MET A 92 -32.42 14.18 -30.99
C MET A 92 -30.90 14.06 -30.93
N SER A 93 -30.21 15.18 -30.61
CA SER A 93 -28.77 15.16 -30.46
C SER A 93 -28.35 14.32 -29.26
N VAL A 94 -27.12 13.82 -29.27
CA VAL A 94 -26.53 13.09 -28.16
C VAL A 94 -26.55 13.91 -26.86
N THR A 95 -26.37 15.22 -26.95
CA THR A 95 -26.44 16.14 -25.81
C THR A 95 -27.86 16.24 -25.27
N SER A 96 -28.89 16.33 -26.14
CA SER A 96 -30.28 16.39 -25.72
C SER A 96 -30.76 15.09 -25.06
N VAL A 97 -30.30 13.94 -25.56
CA VAL A 97 -30.57 12.64 -24.90
C VAL A 97 -29.91 12.57 -23.55
N LYS A 98 -28.65 13.05 -23.45
CA LYS A 98 -27.91 13.11 -22.18
C LYS A 98 -28.64 13.98 -21.14
N ASP A 99 -29.16 15.13 -21.56
CA ASP A 99 -29.95 16.02 -20.69
C ASP A 99 -31.27 15.39 -20.25
N ASP A 100 -31.95 14.65 -21.17
CA ASP A 100 -33.17 13.91 -20.83
C ASP A 100 -32.90 12.78 -19.81
N ILE A 101 -31.83 12.03 -19.99
CA ILE A 101 -31.41 10.98 -19.05
C ILE A 101 -31.14 11.58 -17.66
N ALA A 102 -30.55 12.75 -17.58
CA ALA A 102 -30.28 13.45 -16.32
C ALA A 102 -31.53 14.06 -15.67
N GLY A 103 -32.70 14.04 -16.35
CA GLY A 103 -33.91 14.70 -15.88
C GLY A 103 -33.82 16.23 -15.82
N LYS A 104 -32.90 16.84 -16.60
CA LYS A 104 -32.59 18.28 -16.56
C LYS A 104 -32.85 18.98 -17.87
N ARG A 105 -33.99 18.71 -18.49
CA ARG A 105 -34.43 19.46 -19.65
C ARG A 105 -34.53 20.96 -19.31
N GLY A 106 -33.66 21.77 -19.90
CA GLY A 106 -33.70 23.23 -19.79
C GLY A 106 -32.67 23.88 -18.84
N GLU A 107 -31.95 23.14 -18.02
CA GLU A 107 -30.81 23.68 -17.30
C GLU A 107 -29.55 23.70 -18.20
N ARG A 108 -29.13 24.91 -18.62
CA ARG A 108 -27.81 25.11 -19.23
C ARG A 108 -26.75 24.86 -18.15
N ARG A 109 -26.31 23.63 -17.99
CA ARG A 109 -24.99 23.37 -17.39
C ARG A 109 -23.95 23.59 -18.46
N THR A 110 -23.16 24.63 -18.32
CA THR A 110 -21.81 24.74 -18.92
C THR A 110 -20.90 23.70 -18.27
N GLN A 111 -21.16 22.42 -18.49
CA GLN A 111 -20.15 21.40 -18.30
C GLN A 111 -19.25 21.51 -19.53
N THR A 112 -18.05 22.02 -19.31
CA THR A 112 -16.93 21.82 -20.22
C THR A 112 -16.74 20.31 -20.33
N PHE A 113 -17.22 19.73 -21.43
CA PHE A 113 -16.90 18.36 -21.78
C PHE A 113 -15.37 18.31 -21.94
N LYS A 114 -14.69 17.65 -21.04
CA LYS A 114 -13.29 17.33 -21.24
C LYS A 114 -13.23 16.35 -22.41
N ASP A 115 -12.27 16.55 -23.31
CA ASP A 115 -12.04 15.81 -24.58
C ASP A 115 -11.96 14.27 -24.48
N GLN A 116 -12.21 13.69 -23.32
CA GLN A 116 -12.12 12.26 -23.06
C GLN A 116 -13.25 11.44 -23.70
N ASP A 117 -14.38 12.06 -24.02
CA ASP A 117 -15.50 11.38 -24.69
C ASP A 117 -15.23 11.10 -26.20
N ASN A 118 -14.10 11.58 -26.74
CA ASN A 118 -13.71 11.46 -28.14
C ASN A 118 -12.43 10.64 -28.36
N THR A 119 -11.97 9.90 -27.37
CA THR A 119 -10.84 8.98 -27.56
C THR A 119 -11.20 7.96 -28.65
N PRO A 120 -10.31 7.71 -29.63
CA PRO A 120 -10.58 6.74 -30.69
C PRO A 120 -10.95 5.37 -30.11
N MET A 121 -12.10 4.83 -30.54
CA MET A 121 -12.51 3.48 -30.16
C MET A 121 -11.60 2.44 -30.81
N ILE A 122 -11.18 1.45 -30.06
CA ILE A 122 -10.29 0.37 -30.49
C ILE A 122 -11.08 -0.94 -30.47
N PRO A 123 -11.38 -1.58 -31.62
CA PRO A 123 -12.05 -2.88 -31.65
C PRO A 123 -11.32 -3.93 -30.79
N GLY A 124 -12.06 -4.69 -30.00
CA GLY A 124 -11.52 -5.69 -29.07
C GLY A 124 -11.01 -5.11 -27.75
N ALA A 125 -10.95 -3.77 -27.60
CA ALA A 125 -10.52 -3.14 -26.35
C ALA A 125 -11.66 -3.03 -25.34
N THR A 126 -11.28 -2.88 -24.05
CA THR A 126 -12.19 -2.61 -22.94
C THR A 126 -12.16 -1.13 -22.61
N PHE A 127 -13.33 -0.51 -22.49
CA PHE A 127 -13.45 0.83 -21.93
C PHE A 127 -13.39 0.74 -20.40
N VAL A 128 -12.40 1.42 -19.82
CA VAL A 128 -12.18 1.50 -18.37
C VAL A 128 -12.59 2.88 -17.90
N PRO A 129 -13.67 3.00 -17.13
CA PRO A 129 -14.16 4.27 -16.61
C PRO A 129 -13.21 4.89 -15.57
N ASN A 130 -13.17 6.23 -15.52
CA ASN A 130 -12.42 6.99 -14.52
C ASN A 130 -13.25 7.37 -13.28
N SER A 131 -14.58 7.26 -13.35
CA SER A 131 -15.47 7.74 -12.30
C SER A 131 -16.76 6.95 -12.22
N THR A 132 -17.50 7.16 -11.13
CA THR A 132 -18.86 6.63 -10.90
C THR A 132 -19.95 7.55 -11.43
N ASP A 133 -19.62 8.56 -12.23
CA ASP A 133 -20.58 9.52 -12.78
C ASP A 133 -21.56 8.84 -13.74
N GLN A 134 -22.76 9.38 -13.83
CA GLN A 134 -23.81 8.90 -14.74
C GLN A 134 -23.37 8.91 -16.20
N TYR A 135 -22.45 9.83 -16.57
CA TYR A 135 -21.79 9.90 -17.88
C TYR A 135 -20.31 9.61 -17.68
N THR A 136 -19.86 8.50 -18.24
CA THR A 136 -18.53 7.96 -17.93
C THR A 136 -17.48 8.51 -18.84
N SER A 137 -16.53 9.27 -18.28
CA SER A 137 -15.22 9.48 -18.90
C SER A 137 -14.32 8.28 -18.60
N GLY A 138 -13.44 7.95 -19.54
CA GLY A 138 -12.53 6.81 -19.40
C GLY A 138 -11.64 6.66 -20.60
N ARG A 139 -11.11 5.47 -20.80
CA ARG A 139 -10.21 5.16 -21.91
C ARG A 139 -10.38 3.75 -22.42
N TRP A 140 -10.00 3.54 -23.66
CA TRP A 140 -9.92 2.22 -24.27
C TRP A 140 -8.59 1.54 -23.91
N VAL A 141 -8.68 0.34 -23.39
CA VAL A 141 -7.54 -0.50 -23.03
C VAL A 141 -7.63 -1.79 -23.82
N THR A 142 -6.65 -2.05 -24.66
CA THR A 142 -6.46 -3.38 -25.26
C THR A 142 -6.16 -4.36 -24.13
N ALA A 143 -6.60 -5.61 -24.27
CA ALA A 143 -6.47 -6.61 -23.21
C ALA A 143 -5.09 -6.55 -22.56
N VAL A 144 -5.04 -6.16 -21.28
CA VAL A 144 -3.82 -6.12 -20.51
C VAL A 144 -3.68 -7.50 -19.88
N SER A 145 -2.63 -8.19 -20.26
CA SER A 145 -2.22 -9.42 -19.63
C SER A 145 -1.00 -9.17 -18.74
N SER A 146 -0.74 -10.08 -17.83
CA SER A 146 0.52 -10.14 -17.08
C SER A 146 1.71 -10.08 -18.04
N THR A 147 2.77 -9.43 -17.57
CA THR A 147 4.03 -9.35 -18.32
C THR A 147 4.84 -10.64 -18.25
N GLN A 148 4.42 -11.59 -17.40
CA GLN A 148 5.13 -12.84 -17.09
C GLN A 148 6.57 -12.62 -16.58
N THR A 149 6.83 -11.45 -16.00
CA THR A 149 8.14 -11.10 -15.41
C THR A 149 8.10 -11.11 -13.88
N LEU A 150 6.91 -11.19 -13.30
CA LEU A 150 6.63 -11.31 -11.87
C LEU A 150 5.75 -12.53 -11.63
N PRO A 151 5.70 -13.06 -10.40
CA PRO A 151 4.72 -14.08 -10.08
C PRO A 151 3.31 -13.55 -10.32
N ALA A 152 2.46 -14.34 -10.96
CA ALA A 152 1.05 -14.01 -11.19
C ALA A 152 0.17 -14.76 -10.19
N LEU A 153 -0.51 -14.00 -9.33
CA LEU A 153 -1.47 -14.53 -8.36
C LEU A 153 -2.88 -14.42 -8.94
N HIS A 154 -3.50 -15.56 -9.14
CA HIS A 154 -4.87 -15.69 -9.63
C HIS A 154 -5.80 -16.00 -8.48
N ILE A 155 -6.87 -15.22 -8.34
CA ILE A 155 -7.90 -15.37 -7.31
C ILE A 155 -9.26 -15.31 -7.97
N ASP A 156 -10.08 -16.36 -7.78
CA ASP A 156 -11.46 -16.39 -8.25
C ASP A 156 -12.40 -16.53 -7.06
N THR A 157 -13.28 -15.56 -6.89
CA THR A 157 -14.32 -15.59 -5.85
C THR A 157 -15.41 -16.57 -6.22
N GLU A 158 -16.02 -17.23 -5.25
CA GLU A 158 -17.12 -18.16 -5.48
C GLU A 158 -18.27 -17.47 -6.21
N GLY A 159 -18.67 -18.02 -7.37
CA GLY A 159 -19.68 -17.41 -8.22
C GLY A 159 -19.27 -16.10 -8.90
N GLY A 160 -18.00 -15.72 -8.91
CA GLY A 160 -17.53 -14.47 -9.47
C GLY A 160 -18.00 -13.22 -8.71
N VAL A 161 -18.46 -13.39 -7.45
CA VAL A 161 -19.02 -12.29 -6.68
C VAL A 161 -17.96 -11.23 -6.35
N ARG A 162 -18.41 -10.00 -6.32
CA ARG A 162 -17.55 -8.85 -6.04
C ARG A 162 -17.22 -8.75 -4.56
N ILE A 163 -15.99 -8.32 -4.26
CA ILE A 163 -15.53 -8.03 -2.90
C ILE A 163 -15.97 -6.60 -2.53
N THR A 164 -16.98 -6.48 -1.67
CA THR A 164 -17.59 -5.20 -1.28
C THR A 164 -17.37 -4.84 0.19
N SER A 165 -16.87 -5.77 1.00
CA SER A 165 -16.68 -5.57 2.45
C SER A 165 -15.21 -5.71 2.83
N LYS A 166 -14.75 -4.88 3.76
CA LYS A 166 -13.47 -5.06 4.45
C LYS A 166 -13.59 -5.83 5.77
N GLU A 167 -14.82 -6.14 6.19
CA GLU A 167 -15.09 -6.86 7.45
C GLU A 167 -15.38 -8.35 7.19
N THR A 168 -16.13 -8.64 6.13
CA THR A 168 -16.63 -9.99 5.86
C THR A 168 -15.79 -10.68 4.80
N TYR A 169 -15.25 -11.84 5.15
CA TYR A 169 -14.60 -12.72 4.19
C TYR A 169 -15.62 -13.42 3.28
N ILE A 170 -15.25 -13.57 2.02
CA ILE A 170 -15.97 -14.41 1.05
C ILE A 170 -15.07 -15.57 0.60
N ASN A 171 -15.69 -16.66 0.19
CA ASN A 171 -15.00 -17.82 -0.36
C ASN A 171 -14.35 -17.48 -1.71
N ALA A 172 -13.16 -18.00 -1.91
CA ALA A 172 -12.41 -17.87 -3.16
C ALA A 172 -11.50 -19.09 -3.34
N THR A 173 -10.93 -19.21 -4.53
CA THR A 173 -9.83 -20.10 -4.83
C THR A 173 -8.65 -19.33 -5.38
N TYR A 174 -7.47 -19.91 -5.34
CA TYR A 174 -6.26 -19.30 -5.88
C TYR A 174 -5.30 -20.31 -6.48
N TYR A 175 -4.47 -19.83 -7.38
CA TYR A 175 -3.23 -20.45 -7.80
C TYR A 175 -2.18 -19.37 -8.08
N LEU A 176 -0.90 -19.75 -8.08
CA LEU A 176 0.22 -18.85 -8.32
C LEU A 176 1.10 -19.44 -9.44
N GLU A 177 1.33 -18.65 -10.48
CA GLU A 177 2.32 -18.91 -11.51
C GLU A 177 3.61 -18.16 -11.14
N ALA A 178 4.71 -18.87 -10.99
CA ALA A 178 6.00 -18.29 -10.61
C ALA A 178 6.67 -17.51 -11.73
N ASN A 179 6.31 -17.76 -12.99
CA ASN A 179 6.87 -17.14 -14.19
C ASN A 179 8.41 -17.15 -14.26
N GLY A 180 9.03 -18.21 -13.68
CA GLY A 180 10.49 -18.36 -13.66
C GLY A 180 11.22 -17.42 -12.69
N VAL A 181 10.52 -16.73 -11.79
CA VAL A 181 11.15 -15.88 -10.79
C VAL A 181 11.92 -16.71 -9.78
N GLU A 182 13.20 -16.40 -9.60
CA GLU A 182 14.09 -17.12 -8.70
C GLU A 182 13.54 -17.18 -7.26
N GLY A 183 13.56 -18.37 -6.66
CA GLY A 183 13.08 -18.60 -5.30
C GLY A 183 11.55 -18.66 -5.17
N VAL A 184 10.81 -18.58 -6.28
CA VAL A 184 9.37 -18.75 -6.31
C VAL A 184 9.01 -20.05 -7.02
N SER A 185 8.01 -20.76 -6.52
CA SER A 185 7.48 -21.99 -7.15
C SER A 185 6.00 -21.79 -7.46
N ASP A 186 5.55 -22.48 -8.52
CA ASP A 186 4.13 -22.57 -8.81
C ASP A 186 3.38 -23.20 -7.64
N ILE A 187 2.19 -22.69 -7.37
CA ILE A 187 1.28 -23.23 -6.34
C ILE A 187 -0.06 -23.50 -7.00
N ALA A 188 -0.45 -24.76 -7.06
CA ALA A 188 -1.68 -25.20 -7.72
C ALA A 188 -1.73 -24.85 -9.23
N THR A 189 -2.89 -24.99 -9.85
CA THR A 189 -3.11 -24.69 -11.27
C THR A 189 -4.53 -24.14 -11.47
N ALA A 190 -4.79 -23.56 -12.62
CA ALA A 190 -6.12 -23.10 -12.98
C ALA A 190 -7.20 -24.22 -12.97
N SER A 191 -6.80 -25.47 -13.29
CA SER A 191 -7.71 -26.62 -13.25
C SER A 191 -7.93 -27.20 -11.84
N GLU A 192 -6.98 -26.99 -10.95
CA GLU A 192 -7.00 -27.48 -9.56
C GLU A 192 -6.55 -26.37 -8.58
N PRO A 193 -7.35 -25.27 -8.46
CA PRO A 193 -6.99 -24.17 -7.57
C PRO A 193 -7.23 -24.56 -6.10
N LEU A 194 -6.51 -23.89 -5.19
CA LEU A 194 -6.62 -24.12 -3.76
C LEU A 194 -7.63 -23.18 -3.11
N PRO A 195 -8.35 -23.64 -2.07
CA PRO A 195 -9.35 -22.80 -1.38
C PRO A 195 -8.69 -21.73 -0.51
N MET A 196 -9.34 -20.56 -0.44
CA MET A 196 -8.98 -19.44 0.39
C MET A 196 -10.19 -18.58 0.74
N LEU A 197 -9.98 -17.60 1.59
CA LEU A 197 -10.91 -16.53 1.90
C LEU A 197 -10.30 -15.19 1.50
N ILE A 198 -11.12 -14.25 1.01
CA ILE A 198 -10.68 -12.90 0.65
C ILE A 198 -11.67 -11.86 1.16
N ARG A 199 -11.16 -10.70 1.56
CA ARG A 199 -11.94 -9.49 1.86
C ARG A 199 -11.16 -8.24 1.52
N GLY A 200 -11.83 -7.10 1.48
CA GLY A 200 -11.16 -5.79 1.43
C GLY A 200 -10.33 -5.53 2.69
N ARG A 201 -9.45 -4.53 2.62
CA ARG A 201 -8.68 -4.04 3.78
C ARG A 201 -8.39 -2.54 3.67
N GLY A 202 -7.90 -1.97 4.77
CA GLY A 202 -7.55 -0.56 4.89
C GLY A 202 -8.77 0.32 5.18
N ASN A 203 -8.51 1.56 5.53
CA ASN A 203 -9.52 2.58 5.76
C ASN A 203 -9.56 3.53 4.57
N TYR A 204 -8.63 4.48 4.51
CA TYR A 204 -8.54 5.44 3.42
C TYR A 204 -8.32 4.78 2.05
N THR A 205 -7.42 3.80 1.96
CA THR A 205 -7.13 3.10 0.70
C THR A 205 -8.30 2.26 0.19
N TRP A 206 -9.17 1.76 1.08
CA TRP A 206 -10.39 1.05 0.69
C TRP A 206 -11.47 1.98 0.14
N THR A 207 -11.67 3.13 0.77
CA THR A 207 -12.77 4.05 0.39
C THR A 207 -12.38 5.03 -0.70
N GLY A 208 -11.12 5.47 -0.74
CA GLY A 208 -10.65 6.57 -1.59
C GLY A 208 -10.16 6.16 -3.00
N PHE A 209 -9.97 4.87 -3.27
CA PHE A 209 -9.38 4.41 -4.54
C PHE A 209 -10.17 3.25 -5.14
N ASP A 210 -10.18 3.16 -6.48
CA ASP A 210 -10.83 2.06 -7.19
C ASP A 210 -9.95 0.80 -7.24
N LYS A 211 -8.63 0.97 -7.30
CA LYS A 211 -7.66 -0.11 -7.14
C LYS A 211 -7.62 -0.52 -5.67
N LYS A 212 -8.32 -1.59 -5.32
CA LYS A 212 -8.58 -1.99 -3.92
C LYS A 212 -7.47 -2.86 -3.33
N PRO A 213 -7.06 -2.62 -2.08
CA PRO A 213 -6.22 -3.55 -1.33
C PRO A 213 -7.07 -4.67 -0.72
N TYR A 214 -6.45 -5.87 -0.58
CA TYR A 214 -7.15 -7.05 -0.06
C TYR A 214 -6.39 -7.72 1.09
N ARG A 215 -7.15 -8.41 1.95
CA ARG A 215 -6.64 -9.35 2.93
C ARG A 215 -7.06 -10.75 2.53
N ILE A 216 -6.09 -11.67 2.48
CA ILE A 216 -6.31 -13.05 2.07
C ILE A 216 -5.96 -14.00 3.21
N LYS A 217 -6.74 -15.10 3.32
CA LYS A 217 -6.55 -16.15 4.31
C LYS A 217 -6.62 -17.51 3.61
N LEU A 218 -5.47 -18.14 3.41
CA LEU A 218 -5.37 -19.45 2.79
C LEU A 218 -5.96 -20.53 3.71
N SER A 219 -6.56 -21.55 3.15
CA SER A 219 -7.04 -22.71 3.92
C SER A 219 -5.89 -23.53 4.51
N ALA A 220 -4.79 -23.65 3.79
CA ALA A 220 -3.54 -24.25 4.24
C ALA A 220 -2.37 -23.26 4.14
N SER A 221 -1.39 -23.38 5.03
CA SER A 221 -0.19 -22.53 5.01
C SER A 221 0.64 -22.79 3.76
N ALA A 222 1.02 -21.74 3.03
CA ALA A 222 1.81 -21.82 1.80
C ALA A 222 2.86 -20.70 1.71
N PRO A 223 4.00 -20.93 0.99
CA PRO A 223 5.06 -19.95 0.81
C PRO A 223 4.77 -19.05 -0.41
N LEU A 224 3.72 -18.22 -0.35
CA LEU A 224 3.34 -17.35 -1.47
C LEU A 224 4.50 -16.44 -1.90
N ALA A 225 4.78 -16.43 -3.20
CA ALA A 225 5.84 -15.63 -3.82
C ALA A 225 7.22 -15.80 -3.14
N GLY A 226 7.52 -16.99 -2.62
CA GLY A 226 8.79 -17.33 -1.97
C GLY A 226 8.95 -16.80 -0.55
N MET A 227 7.91 -16.21 0.04
CA MET A 227 7.93 -15.77 1.44
C MET A 227 7.75 -16.94 2.41
N GLU A 228 8.03 -16.70 3.69
CA GLU A 228 7.78 -17.69 4.75
C GLU A 228 6.32 -18.16 4.76
N LYS A 229 6.12 -19.46 5.04
CA LYS A 229 4.79 -20.10 5.03
C LYS A 229 3.82 -19.39 5.96
N SER A 230 2.66 -19.04 5.42
CA SER A 230 1.55 -18.49 6.19
C SER A 230 0.21 -18.83 5.57
N LYS A 231 -0.84 -18.65 6.38
CA LYS A 231 -2.21 -18.54 5.88
C LYS A 231 -2.62 -17.09 5.59
N HIS A 232 -1.93 -16.11 6.14
CA HIS A 232 -2.37 -14.71 6.17
C HIS A 232 -1.42 -13.80 5.43
N PHE A 233 -1.93 -13.18 4.37
CA PHE A 233 -1.20 -12.19 3.59
C PHE A 233 -2.09 -10.99 3.26
N VAL A 234 -1.47 -9.92 2.82
CA VAL A 234 -2.10 -8.68 2.37
C VAL A 234 -1.65 -8.38 0.95
N LEU A 235 -2.56 -7.99 0.09
CA LEU A 235 -2.30 -7.44 -1.22
C LEU A 235 -2.40 -5.91 -1.14
N MET A 236 -1.27 -5.24 -1.14
CA MET A 236 -1.19 -3.78 -1.15
C MET A 236 -1.33 -3.27 -2.57
N ALA A 237 -2.31 -2.40 -2.81
CA ALA A 237 -2.63 -1.90 -4.15
C ALA A 237 -1.69 -0.78 -4.62
N GLY A 238 -1.07 -0.03 -3.72
CA GLY A 238 -0.20 1.09 -4.03
C GLY A 238 -0.90 2.32 -4.63
N ALA A 239 -2.24 2.34 -4.70
CA ALA A 239 -2.98 3.41 -5.35
C ALA A 239 -2.77 4.81 -4.73
N ASP A 240 -2.38 4.88 -3.47
CA ASP A 240 -2.03 6.08 -2.74
C ASP A 240 -0.54 6.45 -2.80
N ASP A 241 0.28 5.61 -3.44
CA ASP A 241 1.73 5.79 -3.54
C ASP A 241 2.15 6.28 -4.95
N ASN A 242 2.34 7.58 -5.08
CA ASN A 242 2.78 8.22 -6.31
C ASN A 242 4.31 8.14 -6.57
N LEU A 243 5.06 7.43 -5.72
CA LEU A 243 6.50 7.20 -5.85
C LEU A 243 6.79 5.76 -6.33
N ALA A 244 6.10 5.35 -7.39
CA ALA A 244 6.23 4.04 -8.04
C ALA A 244 5.91 2.85 -7.11
N TYR A 245 4.99 3.02 -6.14
CA TYR A 245 4.60 2.00 -5.16
C TYR A 245 5.75 1.56 -4.23
N MET A 246 6.80 2.38 -4.09
CA MET A 246 8.05 1.99 -3.40
C MET A 246 8.12 2.43 -1.94
N ARG A 247 7.17 3.22 -1.41
CA ARG A 247 7.23 3.69 -0.02
C ARG A 247 7.26 2.53 0.98
N ASN A 248 6.30 1.60 0.88
CA ASN A 248 6.26 0.45 1.77
C ASN A 248 7.49 -0.47 1.60
N PRO A 249 7.89 -0.90 0.40
CA PRO A 249 9.11 -1.68 0.20
C PRO A 249 10.37 -1.01 0.75
N LEU A 250 10.52 0.32 0.58
CA LEU A 250 11.63 1.08 1.13
C LEU A 250 11.62 1.10 2.67
N GLY A 251 10.46 1.37 3.27
CA GLY A 251 10.33 1.39 4.73
C GLY A 251 10.65 0.02 5.36
N TYR A 252 10.22 -1.07 4.73
CA TYR A 252 10.56 -2.44 5.16
C TYR A 252 12.04 -2.75 4.97
N GLU A 253 12.65 -2.30 3.88
CA GLU A 253 14.10 -2.46 3.68
C GLU A 253 14.92 -1.69 4.73
N LEU A 254 14.54 -0.45 5.02
CA LEU A 254 15.17 0.33 6.09
C LEU A 254 15.02 -0.35 7.44
N SER A 255 13.85 -0.90 7.75
CA SER A 255 13.60 -1.65 8.98
C SER A 255 14.53 -2.86 9.13
N ARG A 256 14.70 -3.65 8.07
CA ARG A 256 15.65 -4.78 8.04
C ARG A 256 17.09 -4.31 8.26
N ARG A 257 17.50 -3.26 7.57
CA ARG A 257 18.87 -2.69 7.69
C ARG A 257 19.15 -2.11 9.05
N MET A 258 18.15 -1.57 9.72
CA MET A 258 18.25 -1.10 11.11
C MET A 258 18.24 -2.25 12.13
N GLY A 259 17.88 -3.46 11.73
CA GLY A 259 17.84 -4.64 12.59
C GLY A 259 16.69 -4.61 13.60
N LEU A 260 15.49 -4.22 13.18
CA LEU A 260 14.27 -4.48 13.95
C LEU A 260 14.06 -5.99 14.09
N ALA A 261 13.41 -6.41 15.19
CA ALA A 261 13.27 -7.82 15.55
C ALA A 261 12.61 -8.66 14.45
N TRP A 262 11.61 -8.11 13.81
CA TRP A 262 10.98 -8.67 12.63
C TRP A 262 10.46 -7.54 11.72
N THR A 263 10.45 -7.79 10.43
CA THR A 263 9.92 -6.88 9.40
C THR A 263 9.13 -7.69 8.39
N PRO A 264 7.91 -7.29 8.02
CA PRO A 264 7.15 -7.98 6.99
C PRO A 264 7.95 -8.11 5.69
N ASP A 265 7.95 -9.29 5.09
CA ASP A 265 8.41 -9.42 3.72
C ASP A 265 7.33 -8.91 2.75
N CYS A 266 7.78 -8.40 1.61
CA CYS A 266 6.94 -7.69 0.65
C CYS A 266 7.44 -7.99 -0.75
N ARG A 267 6.62 -8.69 -1.57
CA ARG A 267 6.99 -9.17 -2.90
C ARG A 267 6.07 -8.61 -3.97
N PRO A 268 6.60 -8.08 -5.08
CA PRO A 268 5.76 -7.65 -6.18
C PRO A 268 5.14 -8.87 -6.87
N VAL A 269 3.86 -8.79 -7.15
CA VAL A 269 3.08 -9.80 -7.90
C VAL A 269 2.13 -9.11 -8.87
N GLU A 270 1.79 -9.78 -9.94
CA GLU A 270 0.71 -9.37 -10.81
C GLU A 270 -0.57 -10.09 -10.37
N LEU A 271 -1.64 -9.33 -10.12
CA LEU A 271 -2.91 -9.88 -9.61
C LEU A 271 -3.92 -10.07 -10.74
N TYR A 272 -4.51 -11.25 -10.78
CA TYR A 272 -5.76 -11.52 -11.48
C TYR A 272 -6.87 -11.77 -10.47
N LEU A 273 -8.02 -11.12 -10.65
CA LEU A 273 -9.20 -11.31 -9.84
C LEU A 273 -10.40 -11.62 -10.75
N ASN A 274 -11.00 -12.79 -10.57
CA ASN A 274 -12.07 -13.29 -11.43
C ASN A 274 -11.65 -13.24 -12.91
N SER A 275 -10.48 -13.80 -13.20
CA SER A 275 -9.87 -13.86 -14.54
C SER A 275 -9.53 -12.50 -15.17
N LYS A 276 -9.64 -11.38 -14.42
CA LYS A 276 -9.29 -10.04 -14.89
C LYS A 276 -7.97 -9.59 -14.32
N TYR A 277 -7.12 -9.03 -15.17
CA TYR A 277 -5.88 -8.42 -14.73
C TYR A 277 -6.16 -7.16 -13.89
N GLU A 278 -5.74 -7.18 -12.64
CA GLU A 278 -5.91 -6.09 -11.69
C GLU A 278 -4.62 -5.27 -11.48
N GLY A 279 -3.51 -5.67 -12.10
CA GLY A 279 -2.28 -4.89 -12.09
C GLY A 279 -1.22 -5.38 -11.12
N LEU A 280 -0.22 -4.53 -10.90
CA LEU A 280 0.86 -4.74 -9.96
C LEU A 280 0.38 -4.54 -8.52
N TYR A 281 0.61 -5.52 -7.67
CA TYR A 281 0.39 -5.48 -6.24
C TYR A 281 1.66 -5.84 -5.50
N PHE A 282 1.78 -5.39 -4.24
CA PHE A 282 2.77 -5.92 -3.33
C PHE A 282 2.09 -6.91 -2.37
N LEU A 283 2.39 -8.19 -2.55
CA LEU A 283 2.00 -9.23 -1.61
C LEU A 283 2.89 -9.13 -0.38
N THR A 284 2.28 -8.96 0.79
CA THR A 284 2.97 -8.62 2.04
C THR A 284 2.52 -9.54 3.15
N GLU A 285 3.45 -9.95 4.00
CA GLU A 285 3.12 -10.71 5.20
C GLU A 285 2.23 -9.88 6.15
N ASN A 286 1.23 -10.54 6.74
CA ASN A 286 0.39 -9.88 7.74
C ASN A 286 1.08 -9.89 9.10
N ILE A 287 1.04 -8.77 9.81
CA ILE A 287 1.52 -8.67 11.20
C ILE A 287 0.65 -9.57 12.09
N ARG A 288 1.27 -10.47 12.81
CA ARG A 288 0.65 -11.37 13.78
C ARG A 288 1.70 -12.03 14.67
N VAL A 289 1.27 -12.56 15.79
CA VAL A 289 2.10 -13.48 16.57
C VAL A 289 2.26 -14.79 15.81
N ASP A 290 3.49 -15.19 15.57
CA ASP A 290 3.89 -16.44 14.91
C ASP A 290 5.40 -16.60 15.09
N LYS A 291 5.89 -17.86 15.15
CA LYS A 291 7.33 -18.16 15.32
C LYS A 291 8.22 -17.55 14.24
N ASP A 292 7.69 -17.38 13.02
CA ASP A 292 8.40 -16.82 11.86
C ASP A 292 8.05 -15.33 11.62
N ARG A 293 7.34 -14.69 12.54
CA ARG A 293 6.91 -13.28 12.49
C ARG A 293 7.19 -12.56 13.81
N VAL A 294 6.15 -12.05 14.48
CA VAL A 294 6.31 -11.52 15.84
C VAL A 294 6.40 -12.71 16.79
N ASN A 295 7.62 -13.10 17.08
CA ASN A 295 7.89 -14.32 17.86
C ASN A 295 7.86 -14.02 19.36
N VAL A 296 6.68 -14.06 19.93
CA VAL A 296 6.43 -14.00 21.38
C VAL A 296 5.60 -15.20 21.80
N THR A 297 5.74 -15.64 23.05
CA THR A 297 4.94 -16.73 23.61
C THR A 297 3.50 -16.26 23.77
N GLU A 298 2.63 -16.66 22.84
CA GLU A 298 1.23 -16.25 22.75
C GLU A 298 0.49 -16.58 24.06
N GLN A 299 -0.42 -15.72 24.47
CA GLN A 299 -1.35 -15.98 25.56
C GLN A 299 -2.76 -16.25 24.99
N ASP A 300 -3.54 -17.01 25.77
CA ASP A 300 -4.90 -17.33 25.38
C ASP A 300 -5.83 -16.10 25.52
N ASP A 301 -6.86 -16.06 24.68
CA ASP A 301 -7.97 -15.16 24.87
C ASP A 301 -8.62 -15.37 26.24
N ASN A 302 -9.05 -14.28 26.88
CA ASN A 302 -9.67 -14.32 28.21
C ASN A 302 -8.81 -14.99 29.30
N ALA A 303 -7.47 -14.94 29.18
CA ALA A 303 -6.58 -15.55 30.16
C ALA A 303 -6.71 -14.89 31.56
N THR A 304 -6.58 -15.72 32.62
CA THR A 304 -6.63 -15.30 34.03
C THR A 304 -5.38 -15.70 34.79
N GLY A 305 -4.36 -16.22 34.12
CA GLY A 305 -3.09 -16.65 34.71
C GLY A 305 -1.98 -15.61 34.54
N ASP A 306 -0.85 -16.04 33.99
CA ASP A 306 0.25 -15.13 33.63
C ASP A 306 -0.12 -14.30 32.39
N VAL A 307 -0.39 -13.01 32.60
CA VAL A 307 -0.75 -12.03 31.58
C VAL A 307 0.39 -11.05 31.30
N THR A 308 1.61 -11.32 31.76
CA THR A 308 2.76 -10.40 31.69
C THR A 308 3.29 -10.22 30.28
N GLY A 309 2.94 -11.09 29.32
CA GLY A 309 3.43 -11.01 27.93
C GLY A 309 2.64 -11.88 26.98
N GLY A 310 3.16 -12.03 25.77
CA GLY A 310 2.46 -12.58 24.62
C GLY A 310 1.58 -11.53 23.94
N TRP A 311 1.95 -10.26 24.12
CA TRP A 311 1.20 -9.13 23.58
C TRP A 311 1.69 -8.72 22.20
N LEU A 312 0.74 -8.42 21.33
CA LEU A 312 0.93 -7.65 20.11
C LEU A 312 -0.15 -6.56 20.07
N VAL A 313 0.27 -5.32 20.08
CA VAL A 313 -0.62 -4.15 20.11
C VAL A 313 -0.20 -3.09 19.10
N GLU A 314 -1.11 -2.17 18.82
CA GLU A 314 -0.93 -1.06 17.90
C GLU A 314 -1.42 0.24 18.54
N VAL A 315 -0.61 1.29 18.54
CA VAL A 315 -1.15 2.64 18.69
C VAL A 315 -1.86 2.96 17.38
N ASP A 316 -3.18 3.13 17.44
CA ASP A 316 -4.04 3.26 16.29
C ASP A 316 -4.62 4.69 16.21
N ASN A 317 -4.80 5.19 15.00
CA ASN A 317 -5.47 6.46 14.74
C ASN A 317 -7.00 6.33 14.64
N TYR A 318 -7.53 5.11 14.74
CA TYR A 318 -8.95 4.80 14.74
C TYR A 318 -9.33 4.06 16.03
N ASN A 319 -10.49 4.36 16.58
CA ASN A 319 -11.06 3.70 17.76
C ASN A 319 -12.20 2.73 17.40
N THR A 320 -12.16 2.17 16.20
CA THR A 320 -13.20 1.27 15.71
C THR A 320 -12.99 -0.18 16.13
N ASP A 321 -11.72 -0.56 16.28
CA ASP A 321 -11.35 -1.90 16.74
C ASP A 321 -11.26 -1.97 18.28
N PRO A 322 -11.32 -3.14 18.89
CA PRO A 322 -11.19 -3.29 20.33
C PRO A 322 -9.87 -2.71 20.85
N HIS A 323 -9.94 -1.79 21.81
CA HIS A 323 -8.79 -1.04 22.31
C HIS A 323 -8.94 -0.64 23.79
N ILE A 324 -7.83 -0.30 24.44
CA ILE A 324 -7.81 0.51 25.64
C ILE A 324 -7.47 1.97 25.29
N SER A 325 -7.88 2.90 26.15
CA SER A 325 -7.65 4.33 25.98
C SER A 325 -6.71 4.87 27.05
N VAL A 326 -5.64 5.56 26.63
CA VAL A 326 -4.68 6.18 27.53
C VAL A 326 -4.80 7.69 27.43
N ASN A 327 -5.07 8.36 28.56
CA ASN A 327 -5.13 9.81 28.63
C ASN A 327 -3.73 10.40 28.51
N MET A 328 -3.49 11.19 27.49
CA MET A 328 -2.19 11.77 27.20
C MET A 328 -2.12 13.23 27.68
N PRO A 329 -1.12 13.60 28.51
CA PRO A 329 -0.91 15.00 28.87
C PRO A 329 -0.65 15.87 27.65
N ASP A 330 -1.27 17.05 27.61
CA ASP A 330 -1.08 18.06 26.57
C ASP A 330 -1.44 17.61 25.14
N LYS A 331 -2.26 16.54 24.99
CA LYS A 331 -2.77 16.06 23.71
C LYS A 331 -4.27 16.33 23.55
N ARG A 332 -4.70 16.52 22.29
CA ARG A 332 -6.12 16.76 21.95
C ARG A 332 -6.96 15.50 22.03
N GLN A 333 -6.32 14.33 21.82
CA GLN A 333 -6.99 13.04 21.86
C GLN A 333 -6.26 12.05 22.77
N GLN A 334 -6.96 11.01 23.17
CA GLN A 334 -6.39 9.85 23.85
C GLN A 334 -5.52 9.06 22.88
N MET A 335 -4.53 8.37 23.41
CA MET A 335 -3.80 7.34 22.69
C MET A 335 -4.60 6.02 22.78
N TRP A 336 -5.04 5.50 21.63
CA TRP A 336 -5.77 4.23 21.57
C TRP A 336 -4.79 3.10 21.33
N ILE A 337 -4.87 2.08 22.16
CA ILE A 337 -4.03 0.88 22.06
C ILE A 337 -4.92 -0.27 21.62
N THR A 338 -4.98 -0.50 20.34
CA THR A 338 -5.67 -1.64 19.73
C THR A 338 -4.85 -2.91 19.97
N TYR A 339 -5.50 -3.97 20.45
CA TYR A 339 -4.82 -5.23 20.72
C TYR A 339 -5.12 -6.28 19.63
N HIS A 340 -4.08 -6.97 19.19
CA HIS A 340 -4.11 -7.97 18.13
C HIS A 340 -3.80 -9.38 18.62
N SER A 341 -3.13 -9.49 19.75
CA SER A 341 -2.91 -10.74 20.48
C SER A 341 -2.73 -10.42 21.98
N PRO A 342 -3.59 -10.99 22.83
CA PRO A 342 -4.80 -11.77 22.52
C PRO A 342 -5.86 -10.90 21.81
N GLU A 343 -6.82 -11.56 21.11
CA GLU A 343 -7.90 -10.86 20.39
C GLU A 343 -9.07 -10.48 21.32
N ILE A 344 -9.25 -11.21 22.41
CA ILE A 344 -10.32 -10.98 23.41
C ILE A 344 -9.70 -10.93 24.80
N LEU A 345 -9.85 -9.80 25.51
CA LEU A 345 -9.24 -9.60 26.82
C LEU A 345 -10.18 -10.04 27.97
N SER A 346 -9.61 -10.73 28.97
CA SER A 346 -10.19 -10.80 30.31
C SER A 346 -10.02 -9.47 31.04
N ALA A 347 -10.76 -9.26 32.13
CA ALA A 347 -10.59 -8.08 33.00
C ALA A 347 -9.16 -7.96 33.58
N GLN A 348 -8.47 -9.10 33.79
CA GLN A 348 -7.09 -9.11 34.26
C GLN A 348 -6.13 -8.66 33.18
N GLN A 349 -6.32 -9.13 31.92
CA GLN A 349 -5.53 -8.72 30.77
C GLN A 349 -5.72 -7.23 30.47
N GLU A 350 -6.97 -6.75 30.46
CA GLU A 350 -7.28 -5.33 30.24
C GLU A 350 -6.64 -4.44 31.33
N THR A 351 -6.76 -4.83 32.59
CA THR A 351 -6.14 -4.12 33.72
C THR A 351 -4.61 -4.06 33.58
N TYR A 352 -3.98 -5.18 33.23
CA TYR A 352 -2.54 -5.23 33.03
C TYR A 352 -2.10 -4.33 31.87
N LEU A 353 -2.75 -4.44 30.72
CA LEU A 353 -2.43 -3.62 29.55
C LEU A 353 -2.57 -2.12 29.86
N GLN A 354 -3.66 -1.72 30.53
CA GLN A 354 -3.88 -0.33 30.95
C GLN A 354 -2.76 0.17 31.88
N GLN A 355 -2.38 -0.62 32.88
CA GLN A 355 -1.30 -0.28 33.82
C GLN A 355 0.05 -0.12 33.11
N GLN A 356 0.35 -0.97 32.13
CA GLN A 356 1.59 -0.90 31.36
C GLN A 356 1.68 0.40 30.56
N PHE A 357 0.63 0.76 29.85
CA PHE A 357 0.65 1.98 29.01
C PHE A 357 0.50 3.26 29.84
N ASP A 358 -0.19 3.23 30.97
CA ASP A 358 -0.17 4.33 31.95
C ASP A 358 1.24 4.53 32.53
N ALA A 359 1.95 3.45 32.88
CA ALA A 359 3.33 3.53 33.34
C ALA A 359 4.29 4.08 32.28
N ILE A 360 4.14 3.68 31.00
CA ILE A 360 4.91 4.23 29.88
C ILE A 360 4.64 5.72 29.74
N ARG A 361 3.38 6.14 29.73
CA ARG A 361 2.98 7.55 29.68
C ARG A 361 3.65 8.33 30.82
N ASP A 362 3.55 7.85 32.05
CA ASP A 362 4.05 8.55 33.24
C ASP A 362 5.58 8.64 33.21
N ALA A 363 6.27 7.56 32.84
CA ALA A 363 7.73 7.56 32.69
C ALA A 363 8.24 8.57 31.66
N ILE A 364 7.47 8.84 30.61
CA ILE A 364 7.89 9.72 29.50
C ILE A 364 7.37 11.15 29.68
N TYR A 365 6.13 11.34 30.13
CA TYR A 365 5.48 12.64 30.14
C TYR A 365 5.59 13.36 31.50
N THR A 366 5.70 12.64 32.60
CA THR A 366 5.72 13.22 33.95
C THR A 366 7.09 13.19 34.62
N SER A 367 7.99 12.31 34.15
CA SER A 367 9.33 12.19 34.69
C SER A 367 10.30 13.27 34.18
N SER A 368 11.39 13.50 34.93
CA SER A 368 12.51 14.30 34.44
C SER A 368 13.14 13.65 33.21
N THR A 369 13.61 14.43 32.26
CA THR A 369 14.29 13.95 31.05
C THR A 369 15.64 13.25 31.35
N SER A 370 16.15 13.34 32.58
CA SER A 370 17.30 12.57 33.08
C SER A 370 16.90 11.19 33.65
N SER A 371 15.59 10.90 33.76
CA SER A 371 15.11 9.61 34.25
C SER A 371 15.39 8.50 33.23
N THR A 372 15.71 7.33 33.74
CA THR A 372 15.87 6.09 32.96
C THR A 372 14.70 5.14 33.12
N LEU A 373 13.63 5.57 33.81
CA LEU A 373 12.48 4.70 34.10
C LEU A 373 11.85 4.15 32.82
N TRP A 374 11.73 4.94 31.76
CA TRP A 374 11.21 4.49 30.47
C TRP A 374 12.01 3.33 29.85
N GLU A 375 13.33 3.23 30.15
CA GLU A 375 14.20 2.16 29.66
C GLU A 375 13.89 0.80 30.32
N THR A 376 13.18 0.79 31.44
CA THR A 376 12.71 -0.45 32.08
C THR A 376 11.39 -0.96 31.49
N LEU A 377 10.65 -0.10 30.80
CA LEU A 377 9.34 -0.39 30.23
C LEU A 377 9.41 -0.68 28.73
N ILE A 378 10.21 0.10 28.00
CA ILE A 378 10.37 -0.02 26.55
C ILE A 378 11.83 -0.38 26.24
N ASP A 379 12.05 -1.27 25.27
CA ASP A 379 13.39 -1.54 24.75
C ASP A 379 13.96 -0.29 24.08
N PRO A 380 15.05 0.31 24.64
CA PRO A 380 15.54 1.58 24.16
C PRO A 380 16.09 1.52 22.73
N LEU A 381 16.73 0.39 22.39
CA LEU A 381 17.36 0.23 21.07
C LEU A 381 16.32 -0.04 19.99
N ALA A 382 15.32 -0.88 20.28
CA ALA A 382 14.21 -1.13 19.35
C ALA A 382 13.45 0.16 19.05
N MET A 383 13.18 0.99 20.08
CA MET A 383 12.52 2.29 19.91
C MET A 383 13.36 3.26 19.08
N ALA A 384 14.67 3.34 19.34
CA ALA A 384 15.55 4.22 18.56
C ALA A 384 15.65 3.78 17.10
N ARG A 385 15.72 2.47 16.83
CA ARG A 385 15.73 1.90 15.48
C ARG A 385 14.44 2.22 14.72
N LEU A 386 13.29 1.97 15.34
CA LEU A 386 11.99 2.29 14.76
C LEU A 386 11.88 3.79 14.45
N TYR A 387 12.28 4.65 15.40
CA TYR A 387 12.25 6.09 15.21
C TYR A 387 13.12 6.53 14.04
N VAL A 388 14.34 6.04 13.93
CA VAL A 388 15.25 6.39 12.82
C VAL A 388 14.67 5.94 11.47
N VAL A 389 14.03 4.77 11.38
CA VAL A 389 13.34 4.32 10.16
C VAL A 389 12.22 5.30 9.79
N ARG A 390 11.31 5.60 10.74
CA ARG A 390 10.18 6.51 10.51
C ARG A 390 10.66 7.93 10.15
N GLU A 391 11.73 8.38 10.78
CA GLU A 391 12.31 9.69 10.52
C GLU A 391 12.93 9.79 9.11
N ILE A 392 13.70 8.77 8.68
CA ILE A 392 14.25 8.73 7.31
C ILE A 392 13.14 8.70 6.26
N MET A 393 12.07 7.99 6.52
CA MET A 393 10.90 7.93 5.66
C MET A 393 10.06 9.21 5.68
N GLN A 394 10.35 10.16 6.55
CA GLN A 394 9.50 11.34 6.80
C GLN A 394 8.04 10.92 6.99
N ASP A 395 7.83 9.90 7.80
CA ASP A 395 6.53 9.30 8.04
C ASP A 395 5.88 9.89 9.28
N GLU A 396 5.16 10.98 9.08
CA GLU A 396 4.57 11.79 10.15
C GLU A 396 3.40 11.10 10.87
N GLU A 397 2.79 10.11 10.24
CA GLU A 397 1.72 9.31 10.85
C GLU A 397 2.28 8.17 11.72
N GLY A 398 3.54 7.81 11.55
CA GLY A 398 4.14 6.60 12.11
C GLY A 398 4.21 6.48 13.64
N PHE A 399 3.83 7.54 14.39
CA PHE A 399 3.63 7.53 15.85
C PHE A 399 2.25 8.05 16.26
N HIS A 400 1.35 8.17 15.30
CA HIS A 400 -0.06 8.48 15.48
C HIS A 400 -0.94 7.25 15.23
N GLY A 401 -0.57 6.45 14.23
CA GLY A 401 -1.19 5.21 13.85
C GLY A 401 -0.17 4.21 13.30
N SER A 402 -0.56 2.95 13.16
CA SER A 402 0.30 1.86 12.69
C SER A 402 1.63 1.73 13.46
N PHE A 403 1.61 2.14 14.72
CA PHE A 403 2.75 2.01 15.62
C PHE A 403 2.61 0.75 16.48
N TYR A 404 3.21 -0.34 16.02
CA TYR A 404 3.15 -1.64 16.69
C TYR A 404 4.17 -1.75 17.81
N LEU A 405 3.76 -2.45 18.86
CA LEU A 405 4.62 -2.89 19.96
C LEU A 405 4.26 -4.34 20.33
N HIS A 406 5.24 -5.08 20.78
CA HIS A 406 5.03 -6.44 21.28
C HIS A 406 5.81 -6.68 22.56
N LYS A 407 5.38 -7.64 23.38
CA LYS A 407 6.02 -7.95 24.64
C LYS A 407 5.99 -9.45 24.92
N GLU A 408 7.16 -10.02 25.19
CA GLU A 408 7.32 -11.40 25.65
C GLU A 408 6.87 -11.54 27.11
N ARG A 409 6.58 -12.76 27.56
CA ARG A 409 6.22 -13.07 28.94
C ARG A 409 7.36 -12.77 29.91
N GLY A 410 7.00 -12.37 31.12
CA GLY A 410 7.89 -12.07 32.23
C GLY A 410 7.77 -10.62 32.70
N GLU A 411 7.85 -10.44 34.02
CA GLU A 411 7.78 -9.11 34.66
C GLU A 411 8.94 -8.19 34.20
N ASP A 412 10.13 -8.76 34.00
CA ASP A 412 11.32 -8.04 33.62
C ASP A 412 11.45 -7.79 32.10
N THR A 413 10.50 -8.31 31.29
CA THR A 413 10.51 -8.10 29.84
C THR A 413 9.97 -6.71 29.50
N ARG A 414 10.42 -6.17 28.37
CA ARG A 414 10.09 -4.82 27.91
C ARG A 414 9.20 -4.87 26.69
N TRP A 415 8.48 -3.78 26.46
CA TRP A 415 7.82 -3.54 25.19
C TRP A 415 8.86 -3.28 24.10
N VAL A 416 8.81 -4.04 23.04
CA VAL A 416 9.69 -3.91 21.87
C VAL A 416 8.93 -3.16 20.78
N ALA A 417 9.48 -2.04 20.32
CA ALA A 417 8.90 -1.23 19.26
C ALA A 417 9.08 -1.90 17.89
N GLY A 418 8.03 -1.96 17.14
CA GLY A 418 7.89 -2.69 15.87
C GLY A 418 6.91 -3.86 15.98
N PRO A 419 6.64 -4.52 14.82
CA PRO A 419 7.18 -4.26 13.50
C PRO A 419 6.69 -2.96 12.86
N VAL A 420 7.33 -2.54 11.77
CA VAL A 420 6.87 -1.41 10.96
C VAL A 420 5.69 -1.80 10.08
N TRP A 421 4.80 -0.84 9.83
CA TRP A 421 3.67 -0.98 8.92
C TRP A 421 3.28 0.36 8.34
N ASP A 422 2.69 0.36 7.14
CA ASP A 422 2.03 1.49 6.49
C ASP A 422 2.88 2.77 6.37
N PHE A 423 3.60 2.87 5.25
CA PHE A 423 4.35 4.07 4.88
C PHE A 423 3.60 4.90 3.81
N GLY A 424 2.28 4.75 3.70
CA GLY A 424 1.46 5.46 2.72
C GLY A 424 1.57 6.99 2.82
N ASN A 425 1.84 7.52 4.02
CA ASN A 425 2.03 8.95 4.26
C ASN A 425 3.50 9.43 4.19
N ALA A 426 4.45 8.53 3.98
CA ALA A 426 5.86 8.89 3.88
C ALA A 426 6.12 9.92 2.76
N PHE A 427 6.98 10.91 3.03
CA PHE A 427 7.38 11.97 2.10
C PHE A 427 6.24 12.86 1.55
N ARG A 428 5.08 12.89 2.19
CA ARG A 428 3.98 13.79 1.77
C ARG A 428 4.19 15.23 2.20
N GLN A 429 5.00 15.45 3.22
CA GLN A 429 5.29 16.77 3.78
C GLN A 429 6.76 17.17 3.59
N SER A 430 7.21 18.22 4.29
CA SER A 430 8.58 18.70 4.20
C SER A 430 9.58 17.72 4.79
N THR A 431 10.70 17.51 4.10
CA THR A 431 11.84 16.75 4.61
C THR A 431 12.71 17.54 5.61
N ASP A 432 12.42 18.81 5.85
CA ASP A 432 13.23 19.75 6.65
C ASP A 432 12.71 19.91 8.10
N ALA A 433 11.97 18.94 8.62
CA ALA A 433 11.46 18.89 9.98
C ALA A 433 11.58 17.50 10.59
N PHE A 434 11.55 17.39 11.91
CA PHE A 434 11.32 16.11 12.57
C PHE A 434 9.86 15.69 12.42
N ILE A 435 9.61 14.38 12.31
CA ILE A 435 8.24 13.85 12.11
C ILE A 435 7.30 14.19 13.27
N TRP A 436 7.82 14.37 14.49
CA TRP A 436 7.04 14.75 15.67
C TRP A 436 6.76 16.25 15.76
N ASP A 437 7.35 17.08 14.91
CA ASP A 437 7.14 18.53 14.83
C ASP A 437 6.10 18.88 13.75
N ASN A 438 5.11 18.00 13.56
CA ASN A 438 4.04 18.19 12.58
C ASN A 438 2.71 18.53 13.28
N PRO A 439 2.10 19.67 12.93
CA PRO A 439 0.80 20.06 13.51
C PRO A 439 -0.39 19.24 12.99
N THR A 440 -0.24 18.45 11.91
CA THR A 440 -1.34 17.68 11.31
C THR A 440 -1.68 16.44 12.12
N PHE A 441 -0.66 15.70 12.56
CA PHE A 441 -0.82 14.47 13.34
C PHE A 441 -0.31 14.65 14.76
N GLU A 442 -1.06 14.17 15.75
CA GLU A 442 -0.53 14.07 17.10
C GLU A 442 0.47 12.94 17.17
N CYS A 443 1.69 13.26 17.54
CA CYS A 443 2.73 12.27 17.72
C CYS A 443 2.75 11.83 19.18
N PHE A 444 2.46 10.56 19.43
CA PHE A 444 2.50 9.98 20.77
C PHE A 444 3.89 9.45 21.12
N ILE A 445 4.25 9.55 22.38
CA ILE A 445 5.49 8.98 22.94
C ILE A 445 6.75 9.68 22.42
N ILE A 446 7.00 9.67 21.11
CA ILE A 446 8.28 10.09 20.54
C ILE A 446 8.55 11.60 20.66
N ASP A 447 7.53 12.43 20.59
CA ASP A 447 7.63 13.90 20.74
C ASP A 447 8.19 14.32 22.11
N ARG A 448 7.93 13.49 23.11
CA ARG A 448 8.42 13.70 24.47
C ARG A 448 9.69 12.91 24.73
N LEU A 449 9.75 11.64 24.29
CA LEU A 449 10.90 10.76 24.47
C LEU A 449 12.15 11.32 23.79
N TYR A 450 12.02 11.98 22.64
CA TYR A 450 13.15 12.62 21.97
C TYR A 450 13.82 13.73 22.81
N ARG A 451 13.18 14.22 23.87
CA ARG A 451 13.80 15.19 24.81
C ARG A 451 14.76 14.56 25.83
N PHE A 452 14.79 13.24 25.93
CA PHE A 452 15.68 12.52 26.83
C PHE A 452 17.08 12.41 26.20
N PRO A 453 18.13 12.93 26.85
CA PRO A 453 19.50 12.91 26.29
C PRO A 453 19.98 11.49 25.96
N ARG A 454 19.60 10.52 26.79
CA ARG A 454 19.93 9.10 26.57
C ARG A 454 19.29 8.56 25.29
N PHE A 455 18.04 8.90 25.02
CA PHE A 455 17.38 8.50 23.78
C PHE A 455 18.01 9.17 22.56
N GLN A 456 18.33 10.47 22.66
CA GLN A 456 19.02 11.19 21.57
C GLN A 456 20.39 10.57 21.26
N GLU A 457 21.13 10.11 22.27
CA GLU A 457 22.39 9.40 22.08
C GLU A 457 22.19 8.10 21.30
N LEU A 458 21.21 7.29 21.68
CA LEU A 458 20.85 6.05 20.96
C LEU A 458 20.48 6.33 19.50
N VAL A 459 19.65 7.34 19.26
CA VAL A 459 19.24 7.76 17.91
C VAL A 459 20.45 8.14 17.07
N ARG A 460 21.38 8.95 17.60
CA ARG A 460 22.61 9.32 16.89
C ARG A 460 23.47 8.10 16.55
N ASN A 461 23.57 7.15 17.47
CA ASN A 461 24.39 5.96 17.26
C ASN A 461 23.76 5.01 16.23
N VAL A 462 22.45 4.79 16.28
CA VAL A 462 21.70 4.01 15.27
C VAL A 462 21.83 4.66 13.89
N PHE A 463 21.63 5.97 13.80
CA PHE A 463 21.75 6.70 12.55
C PHE A 463 23.19 6.69 11.99
N GLY A 464 24.20 6.87 12.84
CA GLY A 464 25.60 6.83 12.43
C GLY A 464 26.01 5.46 11.87
N ASP A 465 25.58 4.36 12.51
CA ASP A 465 25.82 3.02 11.99
C ASP A 465 25.10 2.79 10.64
N PHE A 466 23.84 3.19 10.54
CA PHE A 466 23.10 3.14 9.27
C PHE A 466 23.82 3.94 8.17
N TYR A 467 24.20 5.18 8.47
CA TYR A 467 24.84 6.07 7.51
C TYR A 467 26.11 5.46 6.91
N ARG A 468 26.94 4.83 7.75
CA ARG A 468 28.20 4.22 7.31
C ARG A 468 28.04 2.84 6.66
N LEU A 469 27.14 2.02 7.19
CA LEU A 469 27.13 0.58 6.87
C LEU A 469 26.02 0.22 5.85
N SER A 470 24.91 0.91 5.88
CA SER A 470 23.72 0.54 5.12
C SER A 470 23.37 1.51 4.00
N LEU A 471 23.54 2.80 4.22
CA LEU A 471 23.20 3.84 3.25
C LEU A 471 23.90 3.67 1.89
N PRO A 472 25.22 3.32 1.80
CA PRO A 472 25.89 3.23 0.50
C PRO A 472 25.25 2.26 -0.50
N SER A 473 24.55 1.23 -0.04
CA SER A 473 23.89 0.24 -0.90
C SER A 473 22.38 0.49 -1.09
N LEU A 474 21.80 1.49 -0.44
CA LEU A 474 20.38 1.79 -0.53
C LEU A 474 19.94 2.22 -1.95
N PRO A 475 20.70 3.08 -2.68
CA PRO A 475 20.35 3.42 -4.05
C PRO A 475 20.27 2.19 -4.98
N SER A 476 21.20 1.23 -4.82
CA SER A 476 21.19 0.00 -5.63
C SER A 476 19.97 -0.89 -5.35
N PHE A 477 19.48 -0.93 -4.11
CA PHE A 477 18.23 -1.60 -3.79
C PHE A 477 17.05 -0.98 -4.55
N LEU A 478 16.93 0.35 -4.55
CA LEU A 478 15.86 1.04 -5.26
C LEU A 478 15.94 0.82 -6.78
N ASP A 479 17.15 0.83 -7.36
CA ASP A 479 17.35 0.55 -8.79
C ASP A 479 16.96 -0.89 -9.15
N SER A 480 17.35 -1.86 -8.31
CA SER A 480 16.99 -3.26 -8.51
C SER A 480 15.49 -3.48 -8.44
N LEU A 481 14.83 -2.91 -7.44
CA LEU A 481 13.38 -2.98 -7.31
C LEU A 481 12.67 -2.32 -8.50
N ALA A 482 13.15 -1.15 -8.94
CA ALA A 482 12.62 -0.46 -10.11
C ALA A 482 12.75 -1.30 -11.38
N ALA A 483 13.91 -1.92 -11.59
CA ALA A 483 14.13 -2.80 -12.75
C ALA A 483 13.16 -4.00 -12.73
N THR A 484 12.96 -4.59 -11.54
CA THR A 484 12.06 -5.73 -11.35
C THR A 484 10.60 -5.39 -11.68
N ILE A 485 10.09 -4.25 -11.20
CA ILE A 485 8.66 -3.91 -11.36
C ILE A 485 8.36 -3.13 -12.64
N ARG A 486 9.36 -2.65 -13.36
CA ARG A 486 9.20 -1.79 -14.56
C ARG A 486 8.25 -2.36 -15.62
N PRO A 487 8.37 -3.63 -16.04
CA PRO A 487 7.42 -4.18 -17.03
C PRO A 487 5.98 -4.16 -16.49
N ALA A 488 5.78 -4.62 -15.27
CA ALA A 488 4.46 -4.68 -14.64
C ALA A 488 3.85 -3.27 -14.40
N MET A 489 4.68 -2.24 -14.12
CA MET A 489 4.21 -0.85 -13.99
C MET A 489 3.61 -0.31 -15.29
N SER A 490 4.12 -0.70 -16.46
CA SER A 490 3.54 -0.32 -17.75
C SER A 490 2.16 -0.95 -17.95
N ALA A 491 2.00 -2.23 -17.62
CA ALA A 491 0.72 -2.93 -17.64
C ALA A 491 -0.25 -2.36 -16.59
N ASP A 492 0.24 -2.06 -15.40
CA ASP A 492 -0.52 -1.43 -14.33
C ASP A 492 -1.02 -0.04 -14.72
N TYR A 493 -0.17 0.79 -15.37
CA TYR A 493 -0.59 2.07 -15.92
C TYR A 493 -1.68 1.90 -16.99
N ALA A 494 -1.55 0.88 -17.84
CA ALA A 494 -2.61 0.56 -18.81
C ALA A 494 -3.93 0.25 -18.10
N ARG A 495 -3.95 -0.38 -16.93
CA ARG A 495 -5.14 -0.67 -16.12
C ARG A 495 -5.57 0.51 -15.25
N TRP A 496 -4.64 1.22 -14.61
CA TRP A 496 -4.87 2.24 -13.58
C TRP A 496 -4.11 3.56 -13.82
N PRO A 497 -4.44 4.34 -14.87
CA PRO A 497 -3.66 5.55 -15.22
C PRO A 497 -3.74 6.66 -14.19
N SER A 498 -4.82 6.69 -13.38
CA SER A 498 -4.99 7.70 -12.34
C SER A 498 -4.11 7.46 -11.12
N TYR A 499 -3.60 6.24 -10.93
CA TYR A 499 -2.87 5.81 -9.74
C TYR A 499 -1.43 5.38 -10.04
N SER A 500 -1.15 4.98 -11.27
CA SER A 500 0.15 4.50 -11.72
C SER A 500 0.84 5.51 -12.63
N SER A 501 2.10 5.28 -12.95
CA SER A 501 2.88 6.11 -13.87
C SER A 501 3.69 5.23 -14.82
N PRO A 502 3.72 5.55 -16.14
CA PRO A 502 4.61 4.86 -17.06
C PRO A 502 6.08 5.27 -16.88
N ASP A 503 6.31 6.43 -16.27
CA ASP A 503 7.64 6.99 -16.04
C ASP A 503 8.16 6.63 -14.64
N ILE A 504 8.51 5.34 -14.48
CA ILE A 504 9.06 4.83 -13.24
C ILE A 504 10.41 5.47 -12.90
N ASP A 505 11.23 5.82 -13.90
CA ASP A 505 12.57 6.35 -13.67
C ASP A 505 12.52 7.73 -13.01
N THR A 506 11.67 8.62 -13.47
CA THR A 506 11.44 9.91 -12.82
C THR A 506 10.93 9.73 -11.38
N LYS A 507 10.02 8.78 -11.15
CA LYS A 507 9.47 8.54 -9.80
C LYS A 507 10.50 7.96 -8.83
N VAL A 508 11.35 7.08 -9.30
CA VAL A 508 12.47 6.53 -8.51
C VAL A 508 13.53 7.59 -8.23
N ALA A 509 13.87 8.41 -9.22
CA ALA A 509 14.79 9.54 -9.02
C ALA A 509 14.23 10.55 -8.01
N GLU A 510 12.94 10.83 -8.04
CA GLU A 510 12.25 11.67 -7.05
C GLU A 510 12.34 11.07 -5.65
N LEU A 511 12.04 9.78 -5.49
CA LEU A 511 12.15 9.08 -4.20
C LEU A 511 13.57 9.14 -3.65
N LYS A 512 14.58 8.83 -4.47
CA LYS A 512 16.00 8.93 -4.07
C LYS A 512 16.34 10.33 -3.59
N ARG A 513 15.96 11.36 -4.35
CA ARG A 513 16.18 12.76 -3.98
C ARG A 513 15.53 13.13 -2.65
N LEU A 514 14.31 12.65 -2.36
CA LEU A 514 13.63 12.88 -1.08
C LEU A 514 14.38 12.20 0.08
N VAL A 515 14.79 10.95 -0.11
CA VAL A 515 15.59 10.19 0.86
C VAL A 515 16.91 10.89 1.13
N ASP A 516 17.67 11.25 0.08
CA ASP A 516 18.96 11.92 0.20
C ASP A 516 18.83 13.27 0.92
N LYS A 517 17.81 14.05 0.58
CA LYS A 517 17.52 15.34 1.24
C LYS A 517 17.27 15.15 2.72
N LYS A 518 16.43 14.18 3.09
CA LYS A 518 16.11 13.89 4.49
C LYS A 518 17.35 13.40 5.26
N ILE A 519 18.11 12.48 4.67
CA ILE A 519 19.32 11.96 5.29
C ILE A 519 20.37 13.06 5.48
N ALA A 520 20.56 13.93 4.50
CA ALA A 520 21.49 15.07 4.63
C ALA A 520 21.05 16.03 5.74
N TRP A 521 19.75 16.27 5.87
CA TRP A 521 19.18 17.10 6.93
C TRP A 521 19.37 16.48 8.32
N LEU A 522 19.20 15.15 8.45
CA LEU A 522 19.42 14.40 9.69
C LEU A 522 20.93 14.35 10.06
N ALA A 523 21.81 14.16 9.08
CA ALA A 523 23.26 14.14 9.28
C ALA A 523 23.78 15.45 9.89
N GLN A 524 23.22 16.59 9.50
CA GLN A 524 23.57 17.89 10.10
C GLN A 524 23.17 18.00 11.57
N ARG A 525 22.15 17.25 12.02
CA ARG A 525 21.59 17.34 13.38
C ARG A 525 22.10 16.24 14.30
N TRP A 526 22.27 15.05 13.77
CA TRP A 526 22.65 13.88 14.56
C TRP A 526 24.15 13.54 14.46
N GLY A 527 24.84 14.09 13.44
CA GLY A 527 26.18 13.63 13.08
C GLY A 527 26.15 12.29 12.34
N THR A 528 27.30 11.84 11.88
CA THR A 528 27.45 10.59 11.12
C THR A 528 28.44 9.61 11.75
N ASP A 529 29.06 10.00 12.85
CA ASP A 529 30.12 9.29 13.58
C ASP A 529 29.62 8.46 14.76
N GLY A 530 28.35 8.60 15.14
CA GLY A 530 27.71 7.81 16.18
C GLY A 530 27.86 6.30 15.92
N THR A 531 28.06 5.49 16.97
CA THR A 531 28.21 4.03 16.87
C THR A 531 27.60 3.32 18.07
N LEU A 532 26.98 2.17 17.83
CA LEU A 532 26.46 1.29 18.88
C LEU A 532 27.56 0.51 19.60
N SER A 533 28.76 0.42 19.03
CA SER A 533 29.86 -0.39 19.59
C SER A 533 30.38 0.08 20.96
N GLY A 534 30.08 1.31 21.36
CA GLY A 534 30.48 1.87 22.69
C GLY A 534 29.35 1.86 23.74
N ILE A 535 28.15 1.44 23.39
CA ILE A 535 27.01 1.51 24.31
C ILE A 535 26.93 0.23 25.13
N ARG A 536 27.18 0.34 26.44
CA ARG A 536 26.73 -0.70 27.40
C ARG A 536 25.20 -0.63 27.48
N MET A 537 24.54 -1.56 26.79
CA MET A 537 23.13 -1.82 27.05
C MET A 537 23.00 -2.41 28.46
N PRO A 538 22.04 -1.97 29.29
CA PRO A 538 21.65 -2.76 30.45
C PRO A 538 21.33 -4.18 29.95
N ASP A 539 21.77 -5.21 30.66
CA ASP A 539 21.56 -6.59 30.26
C ASP A 539 20.06 -6.82 29.94
N ALA A 540 19.70 -6.63 28.70
CA ALA A 540 18.45 -7.09 28.17
C ALA A 540 18.58 -8.60 28.17
N GLY A 541 17.70 -9.26 28.87
CA GLY A 541 17.57 -10.71 28.81
C GLY A 541 17.67 -11.12 27.34
N ILE A 542 18.67 -11.91 27.04
CA ILE A 542 19.19 -12.20 25.71
C ILE A 542 18.04 -12.63 24.80
N TYR A 543 17.57 -11.75 23.90
CA TYR A 543 16.90 -12.18 22.69
C TYR A 543 17.99 -12.81 21.81
N THR A 544 18.26 -14.05 22.02
CA THR A 544 18.94 -14.87 21.02
C THR A 544 17.91 -15.13 19.95
N ALA A 545 17.89 -14.30 18.90
CA ALA A 545 17.41 -14.82 17.62
C ALA A 545 18.09 -16.19 17.45
N PRO A 546 17.35 -17.26 17.13
CA PRO A 546 17.96 -18.58 16.95
C PRO A 546 19.10 -18.40 15.97
N SER A 547 20.34 -18.56 16.45
CA SER A 547 21.51 -18.51 15.61
C SER A 547 21.52 -19.81 14.81
N ILE A 548 20.87 -19.78 13.65
CA ILE A 548 21.05 -20.88 12.70
C ILE A 548 22.50 -20.84 12.32
N GLU A 549 23.23 -21.91 12.60
CA GLU A 549 24.61 -22.05 12.14
C GLU A 549 24.69 -21.84 10.64
N GLY A 550 25.58 -20.97 10.19
CA GLY A 550 25.70 -20.71 8.77
C GLY A 550 26.42 -19.40 8.44
N TRP A 551 26.44 -19.11 7.17
CA TRP A 551 27.08 -17.93 6.59
C TRP A 551 26.04 -16.85 6.33
N TYR A 552 26.42 -15.62 6.64
CA TYR A 552 25.59 -14.45 6.49
C TYR A 552 26.36 -13.33 5.79
N THR A 553 25.69 -12.49 5.05
CA THR A 553 26.25 -11.20 4.63
C THR A 553 26.53 -10.34 5.85
N VAL A 554 27.34 -9.30 5.71
CA VAL A 554 27.54 -8.31 6.81
C VAL A 554 26.26 -7.57 7.18
N SER A 555 25.25 -7.59 6.31
CA SER A 555 23.91 -7.06 6.56
C SER A 555 22.95 -8.08 7.24
N GLY A 556 23.42 -9.29 7.56
CA GLY A 556 22.66 -10.29 8.30
C GLY A 556 21.78 -11.20 7.43
N VAL A 557 21.89 -11.12 6.10
CA VAL A 557 21.14 -12.02 5.19
C VAL A 557 21.83 -13.40 5.22
N ALA A 558 21.05 -14.44 5.50
CA ALA A 558 21.55 -15.83 5.48
C ALA A 558 21.92 -16.24 4.05
N ILE A 559 23.15 -16.78 3.91
CA ILE A 559 23.68 -17.29 2.62
C ILE A 559 23.52 -18.82 2.56
N GLY A 560 23.49 -19.47 3.73
CA GLY A 560 23.39 -20.92 3.87
C GLY A 560 24.51 -21.52 4.71
N SER A 561 24.59 -22.86 4.73
CA SER A 561 25.60 -23.59 5.52
C SER A 561 26.95 -23.72 4.82
N GLN A 562 27.04 -23.47 3.51
CA GLN A 562 28.29 -23.58 2.76
C GLN A 562 29.04 -22.24 2.73
N ARG A 563 30.38 -22.32 2.81
CA ARG A 563 31.24 -21.14 2.73
C ARG A 563 31.05 -20.43 1.38
N PRO A 564 30.77 -19.10 1.37
CA PRO A 564 30.69 -18.34 0.14
C PRO A 564 31.99 -18.42 -0.68
N THR A 565 31.86 -18.55 -1.99
CA THR A 565 32.99 -18.57 -2.93
C THR A 565 33.27 -17.22 -3.58
N ALA A 566 32.28 -16.31 -3.57
CA ALA A 566 32.46 -14.95 -4.07
C ALA A 566 33.35 -14.13 -3.13
N PRO A 567 34.30 -13.34 -3.65
CA PRO A 567 35.08 -12.43 -2.83
C PRO A 567 34.20 -11.45 -2.06
N GLY A 568 34.43 -11.29 -0.76
CA GLY A 568 33.62 -10.41 0.07
C GLY A 568 33.88 -10.59 1.57
N VAL A 569 33.14 -9.80 2.36
CA VAL A 569 33.16 -9.91 3.82
C VAL A 569 31.87 -10.56 4.28
N TYR A 570 31.99 -11.62 5.05
CA TYR A 570 30.88 -12.43 5.53
C TYR A 570 30.95 -12.59 7.06
N VAL A 571 29.83 -12.98 7.65
CA VAL A 571 29.75 -13.38 9.07
C VAL A 571 29.42 -14.87 9.10
N TYR A 572 30.27 -15.65 9.74
CA TYR A 572 29.99 -17.06 10.04
C TYR A 572 29.48 -17.17 11.48
N VAL A 573 28.34 -17.83 11.65
CA VAL A 573 27.73 -18.10 12.96
C VAL A 573 27.89 -19.58 13.26
N CYS A 574 28.50 -19.92 14.39
CA CYS A 574 28.66 -21.27 14.87
C CYS A 574 28.68 -21.25 16.40
N ASP A 575 27.94 -22.16 17.05
CA ASP A 575 27.84 -22.27 18.52
C ASP A 575 27.49 -20.95 19.23
N GLY A 576 26.65 -20.10 18.58
CA GLY A 576 26.30 -18.79 19.10
C GLY A 576 27.38 -17.70 18.93
N GLU A 577 28.58 -18.06 18.50
CA GLU A 577 29.65 -17.10 18.17
C GLU A 577 29.53 -16.58 16.74
N ARG A 578 29.86 -15.30 16.56
CA ARG A 578 29.89 -14.64 15.24
C ARG A 578 31.32 -14.29 14.87
N ARG A 579 31.78 -14.80 13.73
CA ARG A 579 33.12 -14.56 13.21
C ARG A 579 33.06 -13.84 11.87
N LYS A 580 33.72 -12.69 11.78
CA LYS A 580 33.90 -11.98 10.51
C LYS A 580 34.93 -12.72 9.67
N VAL A 581 34.58 -13.09 8.45
CA VAL A 581 35.44 -13.84 7.51
C VAL A 581 35.57 -13.05 6.22
N VAL A 582 36.78 -12.85 5.75
CA VAL A 582 37.07 -12.25 4.44
C VAL A 582 37.33 -13.41 3.48
N VAL A 583 36.51 -13.53 2.43
CA VAL A 583 36.72 -14.42 1.30
C VAL A 583 37.43 -13.60 0.22
N ARG A 584 38.61 -14.06 -0.24
CA ARG A 584 39.46 -13.40 -1.24
C ARG A 584 39.32 -14.05 -2.59
#